data_246663c625accfe61b96ae49f4ed5d03
#
_entry.id   246663c625accfe61b96ae49f4ed5d03
#
_cell.length_a   1.000
_cell.length_b   1.000
_cell.length_c   1.000
_cell.angle_alpha   90.00
_cell.angle_beta   90.00
_cell.angle_gamma   90.00
#
_symmetry.space_group_name_H-M   'P 1'
#
loop_
_entity.id
_entity.type
_entity.pdbx_description
1 polymer ?
#
loop_
_entity_poly.entity_id
_entity_poly.type
_entity_poly.pdbx_seq_one_letter_code
_entity_poly.pdbx_strand_id
1 'polypeptide(L)'
;MKRVCRISVRRLMPIIVYLVTAAASGFTEDALAQGKRLLLDNQPDKALPLFYQASSEGQNDPKINLYLGICYINLGKYAEAEQQLLAGKSKDTSGAYLYSYNLGNVYFLQSRFTEAEEAYTAALSARRAYPPAVLNRANTYIKLENYPQALEDYKFYLNLEPAASQRQAIQRMISLLESEQREVEMIRMQEEAQKLAEEAERRAAEARYKKLQDEINANLQSVDNASSLSAGSDETLDYSEDYNLE
;
A
#
# COMPACT_ATOMS: atom_id res chain seq x y z
N MET A 1 114.11 -30.91 6.65
CA MET A 1 113.12 -30.84 7.69
C MET A 1 112.21 -29.70 7.40
N LYS A 2 111.01 -29.93 6.78
CA LYS A 2 110.07 -28.90 6.40
C LYS A 2 108.84 -29.09 7.26
N ARG A 3 108.48 -28.11 8.13
CA ARG A 3 107.22 -28.11 8.89
C ARG A 3 106.14 -27.55 8.05
N VAL A 4 105.10 -28.35 7.77
CA VAL A 4 103.85 -27.96 7.07
C VAL A 4 102.94 -27.31 8.10
N CYS A 5 102.63 -26.05 7.83
CA CYS A 5 101.70 -25.25 8.63
C CYS A 5 100.28 -25.62 8.22
N ARG A 6 99.49 -26.21 9.14
CA ARG A 6 98.03 -26.47 8.90
C ARG A 6 97.25 -25.20 9.17
N ILE A 7 96.63 -24.64 8.10
CA ILE A 7 95.70 -23.56 8.21
C ILE A 7 94.35 -24.17 8.62
N SER A 8 93.87 -23.75 9.75
CA SER A 8 92.57 -24.13 10.25
C SER A 8 91.49 -23.28 9.51
N VAL A 9 90.69 -23.92 8.70
CA VAL A 9 89.53 -23.29 8.07
C VAL A 9 88.40 -23.12 9.10
N ARG A 10 88.31 -21.93 9.64
CA ARG A 10 87.10 -21.53 10.44
C ARG A 10 85.94 -21.51 9.55
N ARG A 11 84.99 -22.40 9.82
CA ARG A 11 83.66 -22.38 9.21
C ARG A 11 82.94 -21.08 9.61
N LEU A 12 82.76 -20.19 8.62
CA LEU A 12 81.85 -19.07 8.71
C LEU A 12 80.45 -19.66 8.60
N MET A 13 79.72 -19.71 9.71
CA MET A 13 78.27 -19.90 9.67
C MET A 13 77.62 -18.65 9.11
N PRO A 14 76.72 -18.76 8.08
CA PRO A 14 75.93 -17.62 7.66
C PRO A 14 74.92 -17.32 8.80
N ILE A 15 75.05 -16.13 9.36
CA ILE A 15 74.02 -15.55 10.21
C ILE A 15 72.77 -15.31 9.28
N ILE A 16 71.84 -16.23 9.32
CA ILE A 16 70.53 -16.00 8.71
C ILE A 16 69.82 -14.95 9.60
N VAL A 17 69.90 -13.70 9.17
CA VAL A 17 69.09 -12.63 9.72
C VAL A 17 67.65 -12.94 9.29
N TYR A 18 66.88 -13.57 10.20
CA TYR A 18 65.43 -13.58 10.05
C TYR A 18 64.98 -12.14 10.23
N LEU A 19 64.77 -11.44 9.13
CA LEU A 19 63.93 -10.25 9.07
C LEU A 19 62.53 -10.75 9.42
N VAL A 20 62.19 -10.76 10.70
CA VAL A 20 60.81 -10.77 11.17
C VAL A 20 60.24 -9.41 10.74
N THR A 21 59.69 -9.37 9.56
CA THR A 21 58.72 -8.34 9.21
C THR A 21 57.58 -8.53 10.21
N ALA A 22 57.63 -7.80 11.31
CA ALA A 22 56.42 -7.53 12.09
C ALA A 22 55.44 -6.90 11.11
N ALA A 23 54.62 -7.75 10.46
CA ALA A 23 53.40 -7.29 9.86
C ALA A 23 52.70 -6.57 11.00
N ALA A 24 52.74 -5.25 10.97
CA ALA A 24 51.84 -4.44 11.74
C ALA A 24 50.45 -4.95 11.34
N SER A 25 49.91 -5.86 12.14
CA SER A 25 48.50 -6.18 12.11
C SER A 25 47.78 -4.94 12.66
N GLY A 26 47.88 -3.85 11.87
CA GLY A 26 46.87 -2.83 11.91
C GLY A 26 45.58 -3.61 11.63
N PHE A 27 44.63 -3.52 12.52
CA PHE A 27 43.31 -4.02 12.30
C PHE A 27 42.80 -3.34 11.01
N THR A 28 43.05 -3.95 9.88
CA THR A 28 42.40 -3.53 8.62
C THR A 28 40.96 -3.90 8.85
N GLU A 29 40.13 -2.87 8.97
CA GLU A 29 38.69 -3.05 9.01
C GLU A 29 38.31 -3.97 7.86
N ASP A 30 37.56 -5.03 8.12
CA ASP A 30 37.18 -5.98 7.09
C ASP A 30 36.33 -5.30 6.02
N ALA A 31 36.29 -5.87 4.82
CA ALA A 31 35.58 -5.29 3.67
C ALA A 31 34.10 -5.04 3.98
N LEU A 32 33.46 -5.92 4.77
CA LEU A 32 32.08 -5.78 5.16
C LEU A 32 31.86 -4.58 6.09
N ALA A 33 32.71 -4.41 7.12
CA ALA A 33 32.59 -3.30 8.05
C ALA A 33 32.86 -1.96 7.35
N GLN A 34 33.88 -1.91 6.49
CA GLN A 34 34.19 -0.73 5.69
C GLN A 34 33.04 -0.39 4.70
N GLY A 35 32.47 -1.41 4.04
CA GLY A 35 31.31 -1.23 3.16
C GLY A 35 30.11 -0.66 3.90
N LYS A 36 29.80 -1.18 5.09
CA LYS A 36 28.71 -0.67 5.94
C LYS A 36 28.92 0.80 6.32
N ARG A 37 30.15 1.19 6.68
CA ARG A 37 30.48 2.58 7.01
C ARG A 37 30.28 3.50 5.80
N LEU A 38 30.82 3.14 4.64
CA LEU A 38 30.66 3.93 3.42
C LEU A 38 29.19 4.07 3.00
N LEU A 39 28.39 3.04 3.21
CA LEU A 39 26.95 3.11 2.94
C LEU A 39 26.25 4.10 3.89
N LEU A 40 26.60 4.12 5.17
CA LEU A 40 26.13 5.10 6.15
C LEU A 40 26.57 6.53 5.78
N ASP A 41 27.78 6.68 5.23
CA ASP A 41 28.32 7.96 4.74
C ASP A 41 27.75 8.36 3.36
N ASN A 42 26.70 7.66 2.88
CA ASN A 42 26.05 7.89 1.59
C ASN A 42 27.03 7.83 0.40
N GLN A 43 27.97 6.86 0.44
CA GLN A 43 28.93 6.58 -0.63
C GLN A 43 28.70 5.18 -1.22
N PRO A 44 27.53 4.92 -1.86
CA PRO A 44 27.15 3.58 -2.33
C PRO A 44 28.04 3.05 -3.45
N ASP A 45 28.61 3.93 -4.28
CA ASP A 45 29.55 3.62 -5.35
C ASP A 45 30.85 2.99 -4.80
N LYS A 46 31.33 3.46 -3.65
CA LYS A 46 32.51 2.92 -2.96
C LYS A 46 32.20 1.72 -2.08
N ALA A 47 30.98 1.66 -1.52
CA ALA A 47 30.54 0.55 -0.68
C ALA A 47 30.31 -0.73 -1.51
N LEU A 48 29.76 -0.59 -2.72
CA LEU A 48 29.36 -1.69 -3.59
C LEU A 48 30.49 -2.73 -3.83
N PRO A 49 31.71 -2.35 -4.26
CA PRO A 49 32.79 -3.30 -4.48
C PRO A 49 33.23 -4.02 -3.21
N LEU A 50 33.13 -3.36 -2.04
CA LEU A 50 33.50 -3.96 -0.76
C LEU A 50 32.52 -5.05 -0.33
N PHE A 51 31.21 -4.88 -0.57
CA PHE A 51 30.22 -5.93 -0.32
C PHE A 51 30.42 -7.14 -1.25
N TYR A 52 30.81 -6.92 -2.50
CA TYR A 52 31.20 -8.01 -3.41
C TYR A 52 32.48 -8.71 -2.95
N GLN A 53 33.47 -7.95 -2.49
CA GLN A 53 34.70 -8.50 -1.90
C GLN A 53 34.38 -9.36 -0.68
N ALA A 54 33.58 -8.84 0.28
CA ALA A 54 33.17 -9.58 1.45
C ALA A 54 32.44 -10.89 1.09
N SER A 55 31.58 -10.86 0.08
CA SER A 55 30.91 -12.05 -0.42
C SER A 55 31.87 -13.07 -1.03
N SER A 56 32.88 -12.61 -1.79
CA SER A 56 33.89 -13.49 -2.41
C SER A 56 34.88 -14.10 -1.40
N GLU A 57 35.16 -13.40 -0.32
CA GLU A 57 35.99 -13.84 0.80
C GLU A 57 35.26 -14.84 1.73
N GLY A 58 33.98 -15.17 1.41
CA GLY A 58 33.20 -16.13 2.17
C GLY A 58 32.69 -15.58 3.50
N GLN A 59 32.60 -14.26 3.67
CA GLN A 59 31.97 -13.67 4.84
C GLN A 59 30.47 -13.99 4.82
N ASN A 60 30.04 -14.80 5.81
CA ASN A 60 28.66 -15.30 5.88
C ASN A 60 27.71 -14.32 6.61
N ASP A 61 27.73 -13.03 6.28
CA ASP A 61 26.66 -12.13 6.75
C ASP A 61 25.44 -12.32 5.81
N PRO A 62 24.30 -12.84 6.34
CA PRO A 62 23.10 -13.06 5.53
C PRO A 62 22.58 -11.78 4.89
N LYS A 63 22.99 -10.60 5.40
CA LYS A 63 22.55 -9.28 4.93
C LYS A 63 23.39 -8.68 3.81
N ILE A 64 24.42 -9.35 3.30
CA ILE A 64 25.24 -8.83 2.18
C ILE A 64 24.34 -8.47 1.00
N ASN A 65 23.41 -9.33 0.62
CA ASN A 65 22.45 -9.04 -0.46
C ASN A 65 21.55 -7.84 -0.15
N LEU A 66 21.21 -7.59 1.12
CA LEU A 66 20.47 -6.39 1.52
C LEU A 66 21.29 -5.13 1.31
N TYR A 67 22.58 -5.13 1.73
CA TYR A 67 23.47 -3.98 1.53
C TYR A 67 23.73 -3.70 0.05
N LEU A 68 23.92 -4.75 -0.78
CA LEU A 68 24.02 -4.63 -2.23
C LEU A 68 22.75 -4.01 -2.82
N GLY A 69 21.58 -4.50 -2.41
CA GLY A 69 20.30 -3.95 -2.83
C GLY A 69 20.16 -2.47 -2.48
N ILE A 70 20.50 -2.07 -1.25
CA ILE A 70 20.46 -0.66 -0.82
C ILE A 70 21.45 0.20 -1.62
N CYS A 71 22.68 -0.29 -1.88
CA CYS A 71 23.63 0.41 -2.75
C CYS A 71 23.04 0.67 -4.13
N TYR A 72 22.43 -0.35 -4.74
CA TYR A 72 21.82 -0.23 -6.06
C TYR A 72 20.61 0.72 -6.07
N ILE A 73 19.79 0.72 -5.02
CA ILE A 73 18.70 1.72 -4.87
C ILE A 73 19.28 3.13 -4.89
N ASN A 74 20.31 3.40 -4.08
CA ASN A 74 20.94 4.72 -3.97
C ASN A 74 21.64 5.16 -5.27
N LEU A 75 22.06 4.19 -6.11
CA LEU A 75 22.64 4.43 -7.43
C LEU A 75 21.58 4.53 -8.54
N GLY A 76 20.29 4.38 -8.25
CA GLY A 76 19.21 4.38 -9.25
C GLY A 76 19.14 3.12 -10.11
N LYS A 77 19.88 2.07 -9.76
CA LYS A 77 19.94 0.78 -10.47
C LYS A 77 18.90 -0.18 -9.94
N TYR A 78 17.63 0.10 -10.25
CA TYR A 78 16.49 -0.57 -9.62
C TYR A 78 16.36 -2.05 -9.98
N ALA A 79 16.72 -2.44 -11.22
CA ALA A 79 16.67 -3.85 -11.64
C ALA A 79 17.67 -4.72 -10.87
N GLU A 80 18.91 -4.22 -10.72
CA GLU A 80 19.96 -4.88 -9.94
C GLU A 80 19.60 -4.91 -8.45
N ALA A 81 18.98 -3.84 -7.93
CA ALA A 81 18.48 -3.79 -6.56
C ALA A 81 17.43 -4.89 -6.31
N GLU A 82 16.42 -4.99 -7.18
CA GLU A 82 15.36 -6.00 -7.09
C GLU A 82 15.96 -7.41 -7.09
N GLN A 83 16.89 -7.71 -8.00
CA GLN A 83 17.55 -9.01 -8.07
C GLN A 83 18.28 -9.36 -6.76
N GLN A 84 19.07 -8.43 -6.21
CA GLN A 84 19.80 -8.66 -4.96
C GLN A 84 18.87 -8.86 -3.77
N LEU A 85 17.83 -8.04 -3.68
CA LEU A 85 16.85 -8.11 -2.59
C LEU A 85 16.05 -9.42 -2.61
N LEU A 86 15.61 -9.89 -3.78
CA LEU A 86 14.92 -11.18 -3.93
C LEU A 86 15.84 -12.35 -3.56
N ALA A 87 17.10 -12.32 -4.03
CA ALA A 87 18.09 -13.34 -3.70
C ALA A 87 18.40 -13.38 -2.19
N GLY A 88 18.47 -12.22 -1.54
CA GLY A 88 18.71 -12.12 -0.10
C GLY A 88 17.52 -12.57 0.74
N LYS A 89 16.31 -12.18 0.35
CA LYS A 89 15.07 -12.53 1.05
C LYS A 89 14.87 -14.05 1.19
N SER A 90 15.27 -14.82 0.18
CA SER A 90 15.17 -16.29 0.21
C SER A 90 16.18 -16.94 1.18
N LYS A 91 17.27 -16.24 1.52
CA LYS A 91 18.35 -16.75 2.36
C LYS A 91 18.24 -16.30 3.81
N ASP A 92 17.77 -15.08 4.06
CA ASP A 92 17.62 -14.46 5.39
C ASP A 92 16.15 -14.37 5.77
N THR A 93 15.61 -15.44 6.33
CA THR A 93 14.21 -15.47 6.80
C THR A 93 13.97 -14.56 8.00
N SER A 94 14.96 -14.35 8.85
CA SER A 94 14.86 -13.50 10.05
C SER A 94 14.82 -12.01 9.67
N GLY A 95 15.51 -11.62 8.61
CA GLY A 95 15.55 -10.29 8.05
C GLY A 95 14.53 -10.04 6.93
N ALA A 96 13.64 -10.99 6.63
CA ALA A 96 12.73 -10.93 5.49
C ALA A 96 11.94 -9.62 5.37
N TYR A 97 11.57 -9.00 6.50
CA TYR A 97 10.88 -7.70 6.51
C TYR A 97 11.72 -6.56 5.92
N LEU A 98 13.07 -6.58 6.11
CA LEU A 98 13.97 -5.56 5.56
C LEU A 98 14.05 -5.66 4.04
N TYR A 99 14.11 -6.87 3.50
CA TYR A 99 14.12 -7.08 2.06
C TYR A 99 12.79 -6.67 1.44
N SER A 100 11.67 -7.06 2.05
CA SER A 100 10.34 -6.69 1.59
C SER A 100 10.14 -5.17 1.62
N TYR A 101 10.59 -4.49 2.68
CA TYR A 101 10.57 -3.03 2.76
C TYR A 101 11.37 -2.37 1.64
N ASN A 102 12.59 -2.84 1.38
CA ASN A 102 13.44 -2.26 0.33
C ASN A 102 12.94 -2.60 -1.08
N LEU A 103 12.31 -3.75 -1.30
CA LEU A 103 11.57 -4.04 -2.53
C LEU A 103 10.43 -3.06 -2.74
N GLY A 104 9.66 -2.76 -1.68
CA GLY A 104 8.64 -1.71 -1.73
C GLY A 104 9.21 -0.36 -2.14
N ASN A 105 10.40 0.02 -1.61
CA ASN A 105 11.08 1.25 -2.02
C ASN A 105 11.48 1.21 -3.51
N VAL A 106 11.99 0.08 -4.01
CA VAL A 106 12.34 -0.09 -5.44
C VAL A 106 11.10 0.10 -6.31
N TYR A 107 10.00 -0.57 -5.99
CA TYR A 107 8.75 -0.47 -6.75
C TYR A 107 8.14 0.92 -6.70
N PHE A 108 8.14 1.56 -5.53
CA PHE A 108 7.65 2.93 -5.37
C PHE A 108 8.44 3.91 -6.24
N LEU A 109 9.78 3.82 -6.26
CA LEU A 109 10.65 4.67 -7.08
C LEU A 109 10.47 4.45 -8.59
N GLN A 110 10.01 3.26 -8.98
CA GLN A 110 9.63 2.93 -10.36
C GLN A 110 8.16 3.27 -10.67
N SER A 111 7.42 3.90 -9.75
CA SER A 111 5.98 4.17 -9.86
C SER A 111 5.10 2.90 -10.00
N ARG A 112 5.60 1.75 -9.61
CA ARG A 112 4.91 0.47 -9.53
C ARG A 112 4.20 0.38 -8.18
N PHE A 113 3.17 1.21 -8.00
CA PHE A 113 2.59 1.44 -6.68
C PHE A 113 1.84 0.23 -6.10
N THR A 114 1.23 -0.59 -6.94
CA THR A 114 0.56 -1.82 -6.48
C THR A 114 1.56 -2.82 -5.90
N GLU A 115 2.66 -3.06 -6.61
CA GLU A 115 3.72 -3.94 -6.13
C GLU A 115 4.45 -3.35 -4.91
N ALA A 116 4.54 -2.02 -4.82
CA ALA A 116 5.09 -1.37 -3.63
C ALA A 116 4.22 -1.60 -2.40
N GLU A 117 2.90 -1.47 -2.53
CA GLU A 117 1.93 -1.76 -1.46
C GLU A 117 2.05 -3.20 -0.98
N GLU A 118 2.03 -4.17 -1.91
CA GLU A 118 2.19 -5.60 -1.60
C GLU A 118 3.51 -5.88 -0.85
N ALA A 119 4.61 -5.26 -1.29
CA ALA A 119 5.92 -5.43 -0.66
C ALA A 119 5.98 -4.83 0.75
N TYR A 120 5.41 -3.63 0.97
CA TYR A 120 5.32 -3.05 2.32
C TYR A 120 4.38 -3.86 3.22
N THR A 121 3.27 -4.36 2.69
CA THR A 121 2.36 -5.24 3.42
C THR A 121 3.05 -6.54 3.82
N ALA A 122 3.86 -7.14 2.95
CA ALA A 122 4.69 -8.29 3.29
C ALA A 122 5.72 -7.97 4.40
N ALA A 123 6.33 -6.77 4.37
CA ALA A 123 7.22 -6.33 5.43
C ALA A 123 6.49 -6.21 6.78
N LEU A 124 5.29 -5.64 6.78
CA LEU A 124 4.47 -5.47 7.97
C LEU A 124 3.86 -6.78 8.49
N SER A 125 3.62 -7.75 7.62
CA SER A 125 3.22 -9.11 8.02
C SER A 125 4.33 -9.82 8.78
N ALA A 126 5.59 -9.63 8.38
CA ALA A 126 6.75 -10.18 9.08
C ALA A 126 7.14 -9.35 10.33
N ARG A 127 6.91 -8.04 10.32
CA ARG A 127 7.19 -7.13 11.44
C ARG A 127 6.15 -6.01 11.51
N ARG A 128 5.05 -6.26 12.23
CA ARG A 128 3.88 -5.37 12.29
C ARG A 128 4.18 -3.93 12.68
N ALA A 129 5.05 -3.71 13.68
CA ALA A 129 5.45 -2.39 14.16
C ALA A 129 6.79 -1.97 13.55
N TYR A 130 6.85 -1.81 12.23
CA TYR A 130 8.01 -1.29 11.51
C TYR A 130 7.66 0.07 10.89
N PRO A 131 7.94 1.20 11.60
CA PRO A 131 7.47 2.52 11.23
C PRO A 131 7.81 2.95 9.80
N PRO A 132 9.04 2.67 9.25
CA PRO A 132 9.34 3.05 7.87
C PRO A 132 8.41 2.40 6.83
N ALA A 133 8.03 1.13 7.04
CA ALA A 133 7.11 0.45 6.11
C ALA A 133 5.68 0.98 6.23
N VAL A 134 5.22 1.32 7.45
CA VAL A 134 3.90 1.92 7.67
C VAL A 134 3.80 3.26 6.93
N LEU A 135 4.79 4.14 7.13
CA LEU A 135 4.80 5.46 6.48
C LEU A 135 4.86 5.37 4.96
N ASN A 136 5.73 4.49 4.44
CA ASN A 136 5.87 4.34 2.99
C ASN A 136 4.64 3.68 2.36
N ARG A 137 3.96 2.76 3.08
CA ARG A 137 2.69 2.20 2.61
C ARG A 137 1.59 3.26 2.61
N ALA A 138 1.50 4.11 3.63
CA ALA A 138 0.59 5.26 3.64
C ALA A 138 0.79 6.17 2.41
N ASN A 139 2.06 6.52 2.12
CA ASN A 139 2.40 7.32 0.94
C ASN A 139 2.03 6.59 -0.37
N THR A 140 2.14 5.27 -0.39
CA THR A 140 1.77 4.44 -1.55
C THR A 140 0.25 4.43 -1.74
N TYR A 141 -0.52 4.32 -0.67
CA TYR A 141 -1.98 4.42 -0.72
C TYR A 141 -2.45 5.78 -1.25
N ILE A 142 -1.76 6.89 -0.93
CA ILE A 142 -2.04 8.19 -1.56
C ILE A 142 -1.85 8.14 -3.09
N LYS A 143 -0.79 7.46 -3.57
CA LYS A 143 -0.53 7.29 -5.01
C LYS A 143 -1.56 6.39 -5.70
N LEU A 144 -2.16 5.49 -4.96
CA LEU A 144 -3.23 4.59 -5.41
C LEU A 144 -4.64 5.18 -5.18
N GLU A 145 -4.75 6.42 -4.71
CA GLU A 145 -6.00 7.10 -4.35
C GLU A 145 -6.83 6.33 -3.30
N ASN A 146 -6.16 5.45 -2.54
CA ASN A 146 -6.76 4.67 -1.48
C ASN A 146 -6.68 5.43 -0.15
N TYR A 147 -7.45 6.52 -0.05
CA TYR A 147 -7.39 7.48 1.05
C TYR A 147 -7.77 6.91 2.43
N PRO A 148 -8.76 6.00 2.55
CA PRO A 148 -9.08 5.41 3.85
C PRO A 148 -7.91 4.63 4.46
N GLN A 149 -7.22 3.80 3.67
CA GLN A 149 -6.07 3.02 4.12
C GLN A 149 -4.86 3.91 4.40
N ALA A 150 -4.65 4.96 3.59
CA ALA A 150 -3.62 5.95 3.87
C ALA A 150 -3.82 6.63 5.22
N LEU A 151 -5.06 7.01 5.54
CA LEU A 151 -5.44 7.64 6.80
C LEU A 151 -5.16 6.72 8.00
N GLU A 152 -5.51 5.45 7.91
CA GLU A 152 -5.24 4.45 8.95
C GLU A 152 -3.73 4.29 9.19
N ASP A 153 -2.94 4.14 8.14
CA ASP A 153 -1.50 3.96 8.25
C ASP A 153 -0.79 5.22 8.77
N TYR A 154 -1.19 6.43 8.38
CA TYR A 154 -0.64 7.66 8.95
C TYR A 154 -0.93 7.80 10.43
N LYS A 155 -2.16 7.48 10.87
CA LYS A 155 -2.52 7.47 12.30
C LYS A 155 -1.71 6.43 13.06
N PHE A 156 -1.56 5.23 12.50
CA PHE A 156 -0.77 4.18 13.09
C PHE A 156 0.72 4.56 13.19
N TYR A 157 1.29 5.17 12.15
CA TYR A 157 2.66 5.67 12.17
C TYR A 157 2.88 6.68 13.31
N LEU A 158 1.98 7.67 13.49
CA LEU A 158 2.10 8.66 14.56
C LEU A 158 1.96 8.06 15.97
N ASN A 159 1.28 6.92 16.10
CA ASN A 159 1.24 6.16 17.35
C ASN A 159 2.55 5.43 17.64
N LEU A 160 3.22 4.93 16.60
CA LEU A 160 4.53 4.28 16.72
C LEU A 160 5.65 5.29 16.97
N GLU A 161 5.59 6.45 16.32
CA GLU A 161 6.63 7.50 16.32
C GLU A 161 6.03 8.86 16.74
N PRO A 162 5.65 9.02 18.03
CA PRO A 162 5.00 10.25 18.49
C PRO A 162 5.90 11.50 18.42
N ALA A 163 7.23 11.31 18.39
CA ALA A 163 8.24 12.39 18.26
C ALA A 163 8.81 12.52 16.85
N ALA A 164 8.19 11.92 15.82
CA ALA A 164 8.69 12.00 14.45
C ALA A 164 8.84 13.45 13.98
N SER A 165 9.94 13.75 13.29
CA SER A 165 10.20 15.08 12.73
C SER A 165 9.14 15.53 11.71
N GLN A 166 8.53 14.55 11.00
CA GLN A 166 7.46 14.79 10.02
C GLN A 166 6.06 14.89 10.65
N ARG A 167 5.92 14.78 11.99
CA ARG A 167 4.62 14.74 12.68
C ARG A 167 3.65 15.81 12.19
N GLN A 168 4.09 17.06 12.12
CA GLN A 168 3.23 18.18 11.70
C GLN A 168 2.74 18.04 10.25
N ALA A 169 3.61 17.55 9.34
CA ALA A 169 3.25 17.32 7.96
C ALA A 169 2.22 16.20 7.83
N ILE A 170 2.44 15.11 8.56
CA ILE A 170 1.51 13.96 8.58
C ILE A 170 0.18 14.34 9.22
N GLN A 171 0.16 15.14 10.29
CA GLN A 171 -1.09 15.62 10.90
C GLN A 171 -1.90 16.49 9.92
N ARG A 172 -1.24 17.34 9.14
CA ARG A 172 -1.94 18.11 8.07
C ARG A 172 -2.53 17.18 7.00
N MET A 173 -1.79 16.15 6.61
CA MET A 173 -2.30 15.15 5.65
C MET A 173 -3.52 14.39 6.22
N ILE A 174 -3.45 13.95 7.48
CA ILE A 174 -4.58 13.33 8.18
C ILE A 174 -5.80 14.25 8.16
N SER A 175 -5.64 15.53 8.55
CA SER A 175 -6.74 16.49 8.57
C SER A 175 -7.36 16.71 7.20
N LEU A 176 -6.54 16.75 6.15
CA LEU A 176 -7.01 16.86 4.75
C LEU A 176 -7.83 15.63 4.35
N LEU A 177 -7.29 14.43 4.58
CA LEU A 177 -7.98 13.17 4.26
C LEU A 177 -9.29 13.00 5.02
N GLU A 178 -9.32 13.40 6.30
CA GLU A 178 -10.55 13.37 7.12
C GLU A 178 -11.60 14.38 6.63
N SER A 179 -11.17 15.55 6.13
CA SER A 179 -12.11 16.52 5.55
C SER A 179 -12.72 16.02 4.26
N GLU A 180 -11.91 15.44 3.39
CA GLU A 180 -12.36 14.83 2.13
C GLU A 180 -13.33 13.67 2.38
N GLN A 181 -12.99 12.79 3.33
CA GLN A 181 -13.86 11.68 3.70
C GLN A 181 -15.21 12.15 4.23
N ARG A 182 -15.24 13.23 5.05
CA ARG A 182 -16.50 13.81 5.54
C ARG A 182 -17.33 14.41 4.40
N GLU A 183 -16.71 15.07 3.44
CA GLU A 183 -17.39 15.65 2.27
C GLU A 183 -18.05 14.56 1.41
N VAL A 184 -17.30 13.51 1.08
CA VAL A 184 -17.82 12.35 0.32
C VAL A 184 -19.00 11.71 1.06
N GLU A 185 -18.90 11.54 2.38
CA GLU A 185 -19.98 10.96 3.18
C GLU A 185 -21.22 11.86 3.21
N MET A 186 -21.06 13.19 3.32
CA MET A 186 -22.18 14.13 3.26
C MET A 186 -22.90 14.07 1.90
N ILE A 187 -22.13 14.03 0.81
CA ILE A 187 -22.71 13.91 -0.54
C ILE A 187 -23.51 12.61 -0.66
N ARG A 188 -22.95 11.49 -0.22
CA ARG A 188 -23.63 10.19 -0.21
C ARG A 188 -24.94 10.22 0.59
N MET A 189 -24.91 10.80 1.80
CA MET A 189 -26.12 10.94 2.62
C MET A 189 -27.19 11.83 1.97
N GLN A 190 -26.79 12.90 1.27
CA GLN A 190 -27.72 13.77 0.55
C GLN A 190 -28.38 13.03 -0.62
N GLU A 191 -27.59 12.30 -1.41
CA GLU A 191 -28.12 11.50 -2.52
C GLU A 191 -29.09 10.41 -2.05
N GLU A 192 -28.77 9.74 -0.92
CA GLU A 192 -29.64 8.74 -0.32
C GLU A 192 -30.94 9.34 0.18
N ALA A 193 -30.87 10.50 0.87
CA ALA A 193 -32.05 11.22 1.34
C ALA A 193 -32.94 11.69 0.16
N GLN A 194 -32.34 12.16 -0.94
CA GLN A 194 -33.08 12.54 -2.12
C GLN A 194 -33.81 11.34 -2.77
N LYS A 195 -33.14 10.20 -2.92
CA LYS A 195 -33.77 8.97 -3.44
C LYS A 195 -34.94 8.52 -2.58
N LEU A 196 -34.81 8.57 -1.25
CA LEU A 196 -35.90 8.23 -0.33
C LEU A 196 -37.08 9.21 -0.46
N ALA A 197 -36.81 10.51 -0.64
CA ALA A 197 -37.87 11.52 -0.85
C ALA A 197 -38.61 11.29 -2.18
N GLU A 198 -37.89 11.03 -3.26
CA GLU A 198 -38.49 10.71 -4.59
C GLU A 198 -39.35 9.43 -4.54
N GLU A 199 -38.87 8.38 -3.83
CA GLU A 199 -39.66 7.17 -3.61
C GLU A 199 -40.95 7.43 -2.79
N ALA A 200 -40.84 8.23 -1.75
CA ALA A 200 -41.99 8.59 -0.92
C ALA A 200 -43.05 9.38 -1.72
N GLU A 201 -42.59 10.33 -2.55
CA GLU A 201 -43.49 11.09 -3.43
C GLU A 201 -44.16 10.19 -4.46
N ARG A 202 -43.42 9.28 -5.11
CA ARG A 202 -43.98 8.29 -6.04
C ARG A 202 -45.04 7.42 -5.37
N ARG A 203 -44.73 6.87 -4.18
CA ARG A 203 -45.73 6.05 -3.43
C ARG A 203 -46.97 6.86 -3.04
N ALA A 204 -46.79 8.13 -2.66
CA ALA A 204 -47.93 9.02 -2.38
C ALA A 204 -48.76 9.31 -3.60
N ALA A 205 -48.15 9.52 -4.78
CA ALA A 205 -48.83 9.71 -6.05
C ALA A 205 -49.61 8.44 -6.48
N GLU A 206 -48.99 7.27 -6.36
CA GLU A 206 -49.65 5.98 -6.64
C GLU A 206 -50.87 5.75 -5.71
N ALA A 207 -50.72 6.07 -4.43
CA ALA A 207 -51.84 5.97 -3.44
C ALA A 207 -53.01 6.93 -3.77
N ARG A 208 -52.68 8.18 -4.19
CA ARG A 208 -53.70 9.15 -4.64
C ARG A 208 -54.41 8.66 -5.89
N TYR A 209 -53.67 8.15 -6.87
CA TYR A 209 -54.25 7.60 -8.08
C TYR A 209 -55.16 6.41 -7.81
N LYS A 210 -54.78 5.48 -6.95
CA LYS A 210 -55.59 4.35 -6.55
C LYS A 210 -56.85 4.81 -5.85
N LYS A 211 -56.78 5.76 -4.90
CA LYS A 211 -57.97 6.32 -4.22
C LYS A 211 -58.93 6.94 -5.22
N LEU A 212 -58.43 7.69 -6.21
CA LEU A 212 -59.26 8.26 -7.26
C LEU A 212 -59.96 7.18 -8.12
N GLN A 213 -59.26 6.12 -8.48
CA GLN A 213 -59.84 4.98 -9.20
C GLN A 213 -60.96 4.31 -8.38
N ASP A 214 -60.74 4.09 -7.06
CA ASP A 214 -61.72 3.48 -6.17
C ASP A 214 -63.00 4.39 -6.05
N GLU A 215 -62.83 5.71 -5.99
CA GLU A 215 -63.92 6.69 -5.97
C GLU A 215 -64.71 6.68 -7.28
N ILE A 216 -64.02 6.65 -8.45
CA ILE A 216 -64.68 6.53 -9.76
C ILE A 216 -65.48 5.24 -9.88
N ASN A 217 -64.90 4.11 -9.51
CA ASN A 217 -65.59 2.81 -9.56
C ASN A 217 -66.81 2.75 -8.62
N ALA A 218 -66.73 3.32 -7.44
CA ALA A 218 -67.86 3.42 -6.52
C ALA A 218 -69.00 4.29 -7.11
N ASN A 219 -68.64 5.41 -7.74
CA ASN A 219 -69.64 6.27 -8.37
C ASN A 219 -70.29 5.59 -9.61
N LEU A 220 -69.51 4.87 -10.44
CA LEU A 220 -70.06 4.10 -11.57
C LEU A 220 -71.05 3.02 -11.08
N GLN A 221 -70.68 2.27 -10.04
CA GLN A 221 -71.60 1.28 -9.45
C GLN A 221 -72.92 1.91 -8.94
N SER A 222 -72.83 3.12 -8.37
CA SER A 222 -74.02 3.83 -7.88
C SER A 222 -74.92 4.26 -9.05
N VAL A 223 -74.38 4.66 -10.18
CA VAL A 223 -75.14 5.01 -11.44
C VAL A 223 -75.78 3.77 -12.04
N ASP A 224 -75.06 2.65 -12.13
CA ASP A 224 -75.59 1.38 -12.64
C ASP A 224 -76.74 0.85 -11.77
N ASN A 225 -76.62 0.93 -10.43
CA ASN A 225 -77.65 0.57 -9.52
C ASN A 225 -78.88 1.50 -9.65
N ALA A 226 -78.72 2.80 -9.85
CA ALA A 226 -79.82 3.74 -10.07
C ALA A 226 -80.54 3.48 -11.43
N SER A 227 -79.78 3.18 -12.49
CA SER A 227 -80.38 2.86 -13.81
C SER A 227 -81.13 1.52 -13.80
N SER A 228 -80.61 0.51 -13.04
CA SER A 228 -81.33 -0.77 -12.87
C SER A 228 -82.66 -0.63 -12.09
N LEU A 229 -82.70 0.30 -11.11
CA LEU A 229 -83.90 0.61 -10.34
C LEU A 229 -84.96 1.38 -11.23
N SER A 230 -84.51 2.21 -12.18
CA SER A 230 -85.41 2.91 -13.09
C SER A 230 -85.96 2.04 -14.25
N ALA A 231 -85.18 1.01 -14.63
CA ALA A 231 -85.64 0.04 -15.63
C ALA A 231 -86.63 -1.00 -15.09
N GLY A 232 -86.81 -1.09 -13.75
CA GLY A 232 -87.82 -1.97 -13.12
C GLY A 232 -89.22 -1.35 -12.91
N SER A 233 -89.42 -0.10 -13.30
CA SER A 233 -90.75 0.59 -13.34
C SER A 233 -91.19 0.78 -14.81
N ASP A 234 -91.37 -0.34 -15.47
CA ASP A 234 -92.10 -0.34 -16.77
C ASP A 234 -93.58 -0.14 -16.48
N GLU A 235 -94.02 1.12 -16.21
CA GLU A 235 -95.30 1.55 -16.64
C GLU A 235 -95.10 1.86 -18.14
N THR A 236 -95.51 0.90 -18.98
CA THR A 236 -95.75 1.11 -20.39
C THR A 236 -96.81 2.20 -20.52
N LEU A 237 -96.39 3.43 -20.77
CA LEU A 237 -97.26 4.45 -21.22
C LEU A 237 -97.68 4.05 -22.68
N ASP A 238 -98.93 3.54 -22.74
CA ASP A 238 -99.62 3.19 -23.98
C ASP A 238 -99.89 4.51 -24.75
N TYR A 239 -99.09 4.81 -25.77
CA TYR A 239 -99.20 5.90 -26.68
C TYR A 239 -100.08 5.46 -27.92
N SER A 240 -101.27 4.95 -27.67
CA SER A 240 -102.27 4.76 -28.70
C SER A 240 -103.37 5.82 -28.51
N GLU A 241 -103.10 7.07 -28.77
CA GLU A 241 -104.14 8.06 -29.04
C GLU A 241 -103.73 8.91 -30.24
N ASP A 242 -104.44 8.62 -31.32
CA ASP A 242 -104.93 9.38 -32.50
C ASP A 242 -104.30 10.79 -32.71
N TYR A 243 -103.44 10.90 -33.66
CA TYR A 243 -103.27 12.13 -34.39
C TYR A 243 -103.97 11.99 -35.74
N ASN A 244 -105.25 12.42 -35.80
CA ASN A 244 -105.95 12.82 -37.02
C ASN A 244 -105.37 14.19 -37.39
N LEU A 245 -104.71 14.25 -38.51
CA LEU A 245 -104.31 15.47 -39.20
C LEU A 245 -105.41 15.71 -40.29
N GLU A 246 -106.13 16.84 -40.12
CA GLU A 246 -106.75 17.58 -41.24
C GLU A 246 -105.76 18.67 -41.66
#